data_25a511e6440efef03ceb0cbdbbaef057
#
_entry.id   25a511e6440efef03ceb0cbdbbaef057
#
_cell.length_a   1.000
_cell.length_b   1.000
_cell.length_c   1.000
_cell.angle_alpha   90.00
_cell.angle_beta   90.00
_cell.angle_gamma   90.00
#
_symmetry.space_group_name_H-M   'P 1'
#
loop_
_entity.id
_entity.type
_entity.pdbx_description
1 polymer ?
#
loop_
_entity_poly.entity_id
_entity_poly.type
_entity_poly.pdbx_seq_one_letter_code
_entity_poly.pdbx_strand_id
1 'polypeptide(L)'
;MGTSQIITLLSGAGIGAILSAILVFINTSKKNKLDFITKERSEWRREIKSIIVDLLSENNRHSAISRLETQLNPYGRYSPKEDEYEFYMSDGHIWELVDNFDYSCENVKLLTKYLELLLKYDWERSKSEVDFSYGSILYKIFNIAITLILLLMFCLMKESWFGS
;
A
#
# COMPACT_ATOMS: atom_id res chain seq x y z
N MET A 1 30.27 -35.95 -10.07
CA MET A 1 28.93 -35.99 -9.44
C MET A 1 28.21 -37.18 -10.05
N GLY A 2 27.86 -38.18 -9.24
CA GLY A 2 27.18 -39.40 -9.74
C GLY A 2 25.71 -39.11 -10.00
N THR A 3 25.14 -39.82 -10.97
CA THR A 3 23.71 -39.72 -11.35
C THR A 3 22.76 -39.87 -10.15
N SER A 4 23.12 -40.63 -9.12
CA SER A 4 22.35 -40.79 -7.89
C SER A 4 22.28 -39.48 -7.06
N GLN A 5 23.31 -38.67 -7.07
CA GLN A 5 23.31 -37.38 -6.34
C GLN A 5 22.45 -36.31 -7.04
N ILE A 6 22.38 -36.36 -8.37
CA ILE A 6 21.49 -35.47 -9.15
C ILE A 6 20.03 -35.86 -8.93
N ILE A 7 19.73 -37.17 -8.86
CA ILE A 7 18.37 -37.67 -8.59
C ILE A 7 17.93 -37.29 -7.16
N THR A 8 18.83 -37.31 -6.18
CA THR A 8 18.53 -36.94 -4.80
C THR A 8 18.33 -35.41 -4.67
N LEU A 9 19.05 -34.59 -5.45
CA LEU A 9 18.86 -33.15 -5.53
C LEU A 9 17.54 -32.76 -6.23
N LEU A 10 17.13 -33.56 -7.22
CA LEU A 10 15.84 -33.44 -7.90
C LEU A 10 14.69 -34.13 -7.13
N SER A 11 15.02 -34.96 -6.11
CA SER A 11 14.01 -35.52 -5.22
C SER A 11 13.30 -34.36 -4.47
N GLY A 12 12.00 -34.51 -4.26
CA GLY A 12 11.09 -33.44 -3.82
C GLY A 12 11.55 -32.57 -2.64
N ALA A 13 12.54 -33.02 -1.83
CA ALA A 13 13.12 -32.27 -0.72
C ALA A 13 13.93 -31.03 -1.20
N GLY A 14 14.74 -31.16 -2.26
CA GLY A 14 15.54 -30.04 -2.78
C GLY A 14 14.68 -28.97 -3.47
N ILE A 15 13.72 -29.42 -4.29
CA ILE A 15 12.79 -28.51 -4.96
C ILE A 15 11.87 -27.83 -3.92
N GLY A 16 11.39 -28.58 -2.92
CA GLY A 16 10.58 -28.05 -1.84
C GLY A 16 11.30 -26.97 -1.03
N ALA A 17 12.59 -27.17 -0.72
CA ALA A 17 13.40 -26.18 0.00
C ALA A 17 13.58 -24.89 -0.81
N ILE A 18 13.87 -24.99 -2.12
CA ILE A 18 14.01 -23.82 -3.01
C ILE A 18 12.69 -23.06 -3.12
N LEU A 19 11.58 -23.75 -3.36
CA LEU A 19 10.25 -23.13 -3.42
C LEU A 19 9.88 -22.45 -2.10
N SER A 20 10.15 -23.09 -0.97
CA SER A 20 9.93 -22.50 0.36
C SER A 20 10.77 -21.24 0.57
N ALA A 21 12.05 -21.27 0.20
CA ALA A 21 12.94 -20.09 0.30
C ALA A 21 12.42 -18.92 -0.57
N ILE A 22 11.99 -19.19 -1.79
CA ILE A 22 11.40 -18.18 -2.68
C ILE A 22 10.11 -17.60 -2.08
N LEU A 23 9.22 -18.43 -1.57
CA LEU A 23 7.98 -17.99 -0.93
C LEU A 23 8.24 -17.14 0.31
N VAL A 24 9.18 -17.54 1.16
CA VAL A 24 9.60 -16.78 2.35
C VAL A 24 10.18 -15.43 1.92
N PHE A 25 11.07 -15.40 0.92
CA PHE A 25 11.65 -14.17 0.39
C PHE A 25 10.59 -13.20 -0.12
N ILE A 26 9.65 -13.69 -0.95
CA ILE A 26 8.56 -12.86 -1.48
C ILE A 26 7.67 -12.32 -0.36
N ASN A 27 7.32 -13.17 0.62
CA ASN A 27 6.48 -12.77 1.75
C ASN A 27 7.17 -11.73 2.64
N THR A 28 8.45 -11.94 2.96
CA THR A 28 9.25 -11.00 3.77
C THR A 28 9.42 -9.66 3.06
N SER A 29 9.70 -9.65 1.76
CA SER A 29 9.84 -8.44 0.96
C SER A 29 8.54 -7.62 0.92
N LYS A 30 7.38 -8.30 0.76
CA LYS A 30 6.07 -7.65 0.81
C LYS A 30 5.75 -7.09 2.19
N LYS A 31 6.03 -7.88 3.25
CA LYS A 31 5.83 -7.43 4.63
C LYS A 31 6.65 -6.17 4.92
N ASN A 32 7.94 -6.18 4.60
CA ASN A 32 8.82 -5.03 4.82
C ASN A 32 8.32 -3.78 4.08
N LYS A 33 7.84 -3.92 2.83
CA LYS A 33 7.26 -2.81 2.07
C LYS A 33 5.98 -2.29 2.71
N LEU A 34 5.09 -3.17 3.17
CA LEU A 34 3.86 -2.79 3.87
C LEU A 34 4.17 -2.10 5.20
N ASP A 35 5.10 -2.65 5.99
CA ASP A 35 5.52 -2.06 7.26
C ASP A 35 6.10 -0.66 7.07
N PHE A 36 6.94 -0.47 6.04
CA PHE A 36 7.48 0.84 5.68
C PHE A 36 6.38 1.84 5.33
N ILE A 37 5.49 1.49 4.39
CA ILE A 37 4.39 2.38 3.97
C ILE A 37 3.47 2.70 5.15
N THR A 38 3.15 1.72 5.99
CA THR A 38 2.30 1.90 7.16
C THR A 38 2.93 2.84 8.18
N LYS A 39 4.24 2.72 8.38
CA LYS A 39 5.00 3.61 9.28
C LYS A 39 4.99 5.04 8.77
N GLU A 40 5.35 5.27 7.50
CA GLU A 40 5.36 6.60 6.86
C GLU A 40 3.97 7.26 6.94
N ARG A 41 2.91 6.52 6.61
CA ARG A 41 1.53 7.01 6.73
C ARG A 41 1.14 7.33 8.18
N SER A 42 1.60 6.53 9.13
CA SER A 42 1.33 6.77 10.56
C SER A 42 2.00 8.06 11.04
N GLU A 43 3.24 8.32 10.60
CA GLU A 43 3.97 9.54 10.90
C GLU A 43 3.32 10.76 10.25
N TRP A 44 2.93 10.64 8.98
CA TRP A 44 2.19 11.69 8.27
C TRP A 44 0.86 12.03 8.95
N ARG A 45 0.05 11.02 9.33
CA ARG A 45 -1.22 11.25 10.07
C ARG A 45 -1.00 11.94 11.41
N ARG A 46 0.06 11.59 12.11
CA ARG A 46 0.42 12.23 13.38
C ARG A 46 0.78 13.70 13.16
N GLU A 47 1.51 13.99 12.08
CA GLU A 47 1.87 15.36 11.71
C GLU A 47 0.62 16.19 11.34
N ILE A 48 -0.27 15.67 10.50
CA ILE A 48 -1.54 16.35 10.18
C ILE A 48 -2.38 16.62 11.43
N LYS A 49 -2.48 15.66 12.36
CA LYS A 49 -3.20 15.88 13.63
C LYS A 49 -2.54 16.96 14.48
N SER A 50 -1.21 17.01 14.52
CA SER A 50 -0.48 18.09 15.22
C SER A 50 -0.75 19.45 14.59
N ILE A 51 -0.76 19.53 13.25
CA ILE A 51 -1.10 20.74 12.50
C ILE A 51 -2.51 21.20 12.82
N ILE A 52 -3.50 20.31 12.89
CA ILE A 52 -4.87 20.63 13.27
C ILE A 52 -4.91 21.28 14.67
N VAL A 53 -4.20 20.71 15.64
CA VAL A 53 -4.13 21.26 17.00
C VAL A 53 -3.51 22.65 17.00
N ASP A 54 -2.43 22.86 16.25
CA ASP A 54 -1.76 24.15 16.14
C ASP A 54 -2.60 25.20 15.40
N LEU A 55 -3.38 24.82 14.40
CA LEU A 55 -4.34 25.70 13.70
C LEU A 55 -5.44 26.19 14.65
N LEU A 56 -5.91 25.31 15.54
CA LEU A 56 -6.93 25.67 16.54
C LEU A 56 -6.33 26.51 17.68
N SER A 57 -5.02 26.49 17.87
CA SER A 57 -4.29 27.32 18.82
C SER A 57 -3.95 28.67 18.21
N GLU A 58 -4.30 29.78 18.88
CA GLU A 58 -4.05 31.11 18.33
C GLU A 58 -2.57 31.43 18.11
N ASN A 59 -1.68 30.84 18.89
CA ASN A 59 -0.25 31.19 18.91
C ASN A 59 0.59 30.53 17.82
N ASN A 60 0.09 29.45 17.15
CA ASN A 60 0.92 28.61 16.28
C ASN A 60 0.42 28.52 14.83
N ARG A 61 -0.59 29.27 14.42
CA ARG A 61 -1.24 29.17 13.11
C ARG A 61 -0.28 29.34 11.93
N HIS A 62 0.64 30.29 11.99
CA HIS A 62 1.63 30.50 10.92
C HIS A 62 2.55 29.29 10.74
N SER A 63 3.06 28.76 11.84
CA SER A 63 3.89 27.55 11.82
C SER A 63 3.11 26.33 11.29
N ALA A 64 1.84 26.22 11.69
CA ALA A 64 0.95 25.13 11.22
C ALA A 64 0.76 25.17 9.70
N ILE A 65 0.52 26.35 9.11
CA ILE A 65 0.39 26.50 7.65
C ILE A 65 1.69 26.13 6.94
N SER A 66 2.85 26.63 7.39
CA SER A 66 4.14 26.31 6.77
C SER A 66 4.47 24.82 6.84
N ARG A 67 4.11 24.15 7.93
CA ARG A 67 4.25 22.69 8.07
C ARG A 67 3.29 21.96 7.14
N LEU A 68 2.04 22.42 7.03
CA LEU A 68 1.03 21.82 6.18
C LEU A 68 1.47 21.78 4.71
N GLU A 69 2.05 22.86 4.20
CA GLU A 69 2.56 22.95 2.83
C GLU A 69 3.56 21.83 2.50
N THR A 70 4.32 21.35 3.49
CA THR A 70 5.26 20.23 3.31
C THR A 70 4.60 18.84 3.33
N GLN A 71 3.34 18.74 3.77
CA GLN A 71 2.61 17.49 3.93
C GLN A 71 1.59 17.24 2.83
N LEU A 72 1.21 18.27 2.07
CA LEU A 72 0.26 18.18 0.98
C LEU A 72 0.91 17.69 -0.31
N ASN A 73 0.10 17.12 -1.20
CA ASN A 73 0.55 16.74 -2.53
C ASN A 73 0.96 18.01 -3.33
N PRO A 74 2.24 18.19 -3.70
CA PRO A 74 2.68 19.40 -4.40
C PRO A 74 2.03 19.60 -5.78
N TYR A 75 1.56 18.53 -6.42
CA TYR A 75 0.86 18.62 -7.71
C TYR A 75 -0.51 19.28 -7.59
N GLY A 76 -1.14 19.25 -6.43
CA GLY A 76 -2.45 19.85 -6.20
C GLY A 76 -2.51 21.36 -6.44
N ARG A 77 -1.39 22.05 -6.26
CA ARG A 77 -1.27 23.49 -6.54
C ARG A 77 -1.42 23.83 -8.03
N TYR A 78 -1.18 22.85 -8.90
CA TYR A 78 -1.18 23.01 -10.36
C TYR A 78 -2.31 22.21 -11.04
N SER A 79 -3.12 21.49 -10.27
CA SER A 79 -4.23 20.70 -10.81
C SER A 79 -5.30 21.60 -11.41
N PRO A 80 -5.76 21.33 -12.64
CA PRO A 80 -6.81 22.12 -13.28
C PRO A 80 -8.13 21.95 -12.53
N LYS A 81 -8.82 23.06 -12.26
CA LYS A 81 -10.14 23.05 -11.58
C LYS A 81 -11.25 22.43 -12.45
N GLU A 82 -11.08 22.43 -13.75
CA GLU A 82 -11.99 21.82 -14.71
C GLU A 82 -12.11 20.30 -14.56
N ASP A 83 -11.02 19.65 -14.11
CA ASP A 83 -11.05 18.26 -13.69
C ASP A 83 -11.30 18.19 -12.18
N GLU A 84 -12.58 18.19 -11.81
CA GLU A 84 -12.99 18.17 -10.40
C GLU A 84 -12.43 16.96 -9.65
N TYR A 85 -12.36 15.79 -10.29
CA TYR A 85 -11.82 14.60 -9.67
C TYR A 85 -10.33 14.73 -9.37
N GLU A 86 -9.52 15.12 -10.36
CA GLU A 86 -8.08 15.29 -10.19
C GLU A 86 -7.77 16.41 -9.19
N PHE A 87 -8.54 17.51 -9.22
CA PHE A 87 -8.41 18.63 -8.31
C PHE A 87 -8.58 18.22 -6.84
N TYR A 88 -9.61 17.44 -6.53
CA TYR A 88 -9.82 16.95 -5.16
C TYR A 88 -8.84 15.86 -4.76
N MET A 89 -8.50 14.94 -5.66
CA MET A 89 -7.58 13.83 -5.38
C MET A 89 -6.14 14.25 -5.16
N SER A 90 -5.74 15.39 -5.73
CA SER A 90 -4.40 15.96 -5.56
C SER A 90 -4.32 17.06 -4.51
N ASP A 91 -5.32 17.22 -3.64
CA ASP A 91 -5.41 18.24 -2.58
C ASP A 91 -5.53 19.69 -3.09
N GLY A 92 -5.95 19.90 -4.34
CA GLY A 92 -6.04 21.22 -4.97
C GLY A 92 -6.95 22.19 -4.19
N HIS A 93 -8.08 21.72 -3.65
CA HIS A 93 -9.01 22.47 -2.82
C HIS A 93 -8.38 22.92 -1.49
N ILE A 94 -7.43 22.15 -0.94
CA ILE A 94 -6.70 22.53 0.27
C ILE A 94 -5.67 23.60 -0.08
N TRP A 95 -4.94 23.43 -1.21
CA TRP A 95 -3.99 24.41 -1.69
C TRP A 95 -4.63 25.75 -1.98
N GLU A 96 -5.81 25.76 -2.62
CA GLU A 96 -6.55 27.01 -2.87
C GLU A 96 -6.87 27.77 -1.59
N LEU A 97 -7.24 27.04 -0.53
CA LEU A 97 -7.50 27.64 0.78
C LEU A 97 -6.20 28.11 1.46
N VAL A 98 -5.13 27.35 1.39
CA VAL A 98 -3.83 27.66 2.00
C VAL A 98 -3.19 28.89 1.33
N ASP A 99 -3.21 28.97 -0.01
CA ASP A 99 -2.64 30.10 -0.75
C ASP A 99 -3.38 31.42 -0.49
N ASN A 100 -4.66 31.37 -0.09
CA ASN A 100 -5.48 32.55 0.25
C ASN A 100 -5.83 32.62 1.75
N PHE A 101 -5.02 32.03 2.62
CA PHE A 101 -5.35 31.87 4.03
C PHE A 101 -5.24 33.18 4.80
N ASP A 102 -6.35 33.68 5.32
CA ASP A 102 -6.46 34.96 6.03
C ASP A 102 -6.47 34.86 7.57
N TYR A 103 -6.27 33.64 8.11
CA TYR A 103 -6.30 33.33 9.54
C TYR A 103 -7.62 33.63 10.26
N SER A 104 -8.69 33.94 9.54
CA SER A 104 -10.03 34.08 10.11
C SER A 104 -10.51 32.80 10.79
N CYS A 105 -11.41 32.95 11.74
CA CYS A 105 -12.02 31.81 12.43
C CYS A 105 -12.76 30.89 11.45
N GLU A 106 -13.30 31.44 10.37
CA GLU A 106 -14.01 30.70 9.33
C GLU A 106 -13.04 29.87 8.50
N ASN A 107 -11.94 30.44 7.99
CA ASN A 107 -10.91 29.74 7.25
C ASN A 107 -10.20 28.66 8.08
N VAL A 108 -9.93 28.94 9.35
CA VAL A 108 -9.37 27.94 10.28
C VAL A 108 -10.32 26.74 10.43
N LYS A 109 -11.62 26.97 10.62
CA LYS A 109 -12.61 25.89 10.73
C LYS A 109 -12.74 25.10 9.44
N LEU A 110 -12.76 25.78 8.29
CA LEU A 110 -12.87 25.15 6.99
C LEU A 110 -11.64 24.27 6.69
N LEU A 111 -10.44 24.79 6.91
CA LEU A 111 -9.20 24.04 6.74
C LEU A 111 -9.12 22.83 7.66
N THR A 112 -9.46 23.00 8.93
CA THR A 112 -9.53 21.89 9.89
C THR A 112 -10.45 20.78 9.39
N LYS A 113 -11.64 21.14 8.88
CA LYS A 113 -12.59 20.19 8.33
C LYS A 113 -12.02 19.43 7.11
N TYR A 114 -11.33 20.12 6.22
CA TYR A 114 -10.67 19.49 5.07
C TYR A 114 -9.59 18.50 5.52
N LEU A 115 -8.78 18.85 6.50
CA LEU A 115 -7.74 17.97 7.05
C LEU A 115 -8.32 16.75 7.77
N GLU A 116 -9.44 16.90 8.48
CA GLU A 116 -10.17 15.75 9.08
C GLU A 116 -10.69 14.79 8.01
N LEU A 117 -11.24 15.31 6.91
CA LEU A 117 -11.71 14.51 5.78
C LEU A 117 -10.54 13.80 5.08
N LEU A 118 -9.42 14.48 4.90
CA LEU A 118 -8.19 13.92 4.33
C LEU A 118 -7.68 12.74 5.18
N LEU A 119 -7.63 12.88 6.50
CA LEU A 119 -7.26 11.81 7.42
C LEU A 119 -8.22 10.62 7.33
N LYS A 120 -9.52 10.87 7.23
CA LYS A 120 -10.54 9.83 7.10
C LYS A 120 -10.39 9.08 5.78
N TYR A 121 -10.19 9.81 4.68
CA TYR A 121 -9.98 9.23 3.35
C TYR A 121 -8.74 8.33 3.32
N ASP A 122 -7.60 8.80 3.84
CA ASP A 122 -6.38 7.99 3.93
C ASP A 122 -6.57 6.73 4.80
N TRP A 123 -7.35 6.81 5.87
CA TRP A 123 -7.68 5.66 6.71
C TRP A 123 -8.49 4.60 5.95
N GLU A 124 -9.56 5.00 5.24
CA GLU A 124 -10.38 4.07 4.46
C GLU A 124 -9.59 3.45 3.29
N ARG A 125 -8.78 4.25 2.62
CA ARG A 125 -7.87 3.77 1.57
C ARG A 125 -6.87 2.75 2.12
N SER A 126 -6.29 2.99 3.29
CA SER A 126 -5.35 2.06 3.92
C SER A 126 -5.98 0.71 4.23
N LYS A 127 -7.23 0.68 4.69
CA LYS A 127 -7.97 -0.57 4.91
C LYS A 127 -8.16 -1.35 3.61
N SER A 128 -8.64 -0.69 2.56
CA SER A 128 -8.89 -1.34 1.28
C SER A 128 -7.63 -1.93 0.65
N GLU A 129 -6.48 -1.28 0.81
CA GLU A 129 -5.19 -1.78 0.31
C GLU A 129 -4.74 -3.06 1.04
N VAL A 130 -5.01 -3.18 2.34
CA VAL A 130 -4.71 -4.38 3.12
C VAL A 130 -5.62 -5.54 2.71
N ASP A 131 -6.91 -5.32 2.59
CA ASP A 131 -7.90 -6.35 2.25
C ASP A 131 -7.65 -6.93 0.83
N PHE A 132 -7.37 -6.07 -0.13
CA PHE A 132 -7.09 -6.49 -1.52
C PHE A 132 -5.82 -7.35 -1.63
N SER A 133 -4.82 -7.12 -0.80
CA SER A 133 -3.53 -7.84 -0.84
C SER A 133 -3.67 -9.31 -0.46
N TYR A 134 -4.47 -9.66 0.53
CA TYR A 134 -4.62 -11.04 1.01
C TYR A 134 -5.39 -11.93 0.04
N GLY A 135 -6.51 -11.47 -0.51
CA GLY A 135 -7.34 -12.24 -1.44
C GLY A 135 -6.59 -12.62 -2.73
N SER A 136 -5.84 -11.69 -3.30
CA SER A 136 -5.05 -11.91 -4.52
C SER A 136 -3.93 -12.94 -4.33
N ILE A 137 -3.29 -12.96 -3.16
CA ILE A 137 -2.19 -13.90 -2.86
C ILE A 137 -2.75 -15.31 -2.68
N LEU A 138 -3.81 -15.49 -1.91
CA LEU A 138 -4.45 -16.79 -1.70
C LEU A 138 -4.93 -17.40 -3.01
N TYR A 139 -5.55 -16.61 -3.88
CA TYR A 139 -6.00 -17.04 -5.19
C TYR A 139 -4.82 -17.54 -6.07
N LYS A 140 -3.71 -16.81 -6.09
CA LYS A 140 -2.51 -17.21 -6.85
C LYS A 140 -1.89 -18.51 -6.32
N ILE A 141 -1.77 -18.66 -5.00
CA ILE A 141 -1.25 -19.89 -4.37
C ILE A 141 -2.15 -21.06 -4.69
N PHE A 142 -3.46 -20.91 -4.61
CA PHE A 142 -4.45 -21.93 -4.92
C PHE A 142 -4.34 -22.40 -6.38
N ASN A 143 -4.25 -21.48 -7.35
CA ASN A 143 -4.08 -21.84 -8.77
C ASN A 143 -2.75 -22.57 -9.04
N ILE A 144 -1.66 -22.15 -8.42
CA ILE A 144 -0.36 -22.86 -8.56
C ILE A 144 -0.46 -24.29 -8.00
N ALA A 145 -1.08 -24.46 -6.83
CA ALA A 145 -1.27 -25.77 -6.23
C ALA A 145 -2.10 -26.69 -7.12
N ILE A 146 -3.22 -26.21 -7.66
CA ILE A 146 -4.06 -26.98 -8.60
C ILE A 146 -3.26 -27.38 -9.84
N THR A 147 -2.52 -26.45 -10.44
CA THR A 147 -1.73 -26.73 -11.65
C THR A 147 -0.68 -27.81 -11.39
N LEU A 148 0.00 -27.77 -10.24
CA LEU A 148 0.97 -28.81 -9.86
C LEU A 148 0.32 -30.17 -9.65
N ILE A 149 -0.84 -30.24 -9.01
CA ILE A 149 -1.61 -31.48 -8.82
C ILE A 149 -2.01 -32.08 -10.18
N LEU A 150 -2.53 -31.25 -11.09
CA LEU A 150 -2.92 -31.69 -12.42
C LEU A 150 -1.73 -32.25 -13.25
N LEU A 151 -0.58 -31.57 -13.18
CA LEU A 151 0.67 -32.04 -13.82
C LEU A 151 1.12 -33.37 -13.25
N LEU A 152 1.05 -33.54 -11.93
CA LEU A 152 1.45 -34.78 -11.26
C LEU A 152 0.52 -35.94 -11.64
N MET A 153 -0.79 -35.70 -11.69
CA MET A 153 -1.77 -36.71 -12.18
C MET A 153 -1.53 -37.06 -13.63
N PHE A 154 -1.23 -36.11 -14.50
CA PHE A 154 -0.92 -36.38 -15.90
C PHE A 154 0.33 -37.21 -16.07
N CYS A 155 1.41 -36.97 -15.29
CA CYS A 155 2.62 -37.80 -15.31
C CYS A 155 2.33 -39.23 -14.86
N LEU A 156 1.57 -39.43 -13.78
CA LEU A 156 1.21 -40.78 -13.29
C LEU A 156 0.32 -41.52 -14.27
N MET A 157 -0.60 -40.88 -14.94
CA MET A 157 -1.42 -41.49 -15.99
C MET A 157 -0.58 -41.94 -17.20
N LYS A 158 0.41 -41.13 -17.60
CA LYS A 158 1.31 -41.43 -18.69
C LYS A 158 2.16 -42.70 -18.40
N GLU A 159 2.70 -42.82 -17.19
CA GLU A 159 3.45 -44.05 -16.79
C GLU A 159 2.57 -45.30 -16.77
N SER A 160 1.32 -45.19 -16.35
CA SER A 160 0.35 -46.29 -16.37
C SER A 160 -0.03 -46.73 -17.79
N TRP A 161 0.01 -45.84 -18.79
CA TRP A 161 -0.36 -46.12 -20.18
C TRP A 161 0.80 -46.67 -21.03
N PHE A 162 2.05 -46.33 -20.71
CA PHE A 162 3.23 -46.78 -21.46
C PHE A 162 4.03 -47.86 -20.75
N GLY A 163 3.64 -48.25 -19.52
CA GLY A 163 4.29 -49.31 -18.74
C GLY A 163 3.59 -50.69 -18.80
N SER A 164 2.53 -50.85 -19.62
CA SER A 164 1.87 -52.08 -19.99
C SER A 164 2.22 -52.38 -21.46
#